data_e709431dd1d2ab2d7fa3269deb58c846
#
_entry.id   e709431dd1d2ab2d7fa3269deb58c846
#
_cell.length_a   1.000
_cell.length_b   1.000
_cell.length_c   1.000
_cell.angle_alpha   90.00
_cell.angle_beta   90.00
_cell.angle_gamma   90.00
#
_symmetry.space_group_name_H-M   'P 1'
#
loop_
_entity.id
_entity.type
_entity.pdbx_description
1 polymer ?
#
loop_
_entity_poly.entity_id
_entity_poly.type
_entity_poly.pdbx_seq_one_letter_code
_entity_poly.pdbx_strand_id
1 'polypeptide(L)'
;MQLQSSENIEILSNTLFNIRTSILLLQEWNKGVVSSDEWVDSSSGMQKLAANCMLIEAIGEAVKKIEKRAGMDFLNLQPQIPWLEVMSMRNHIAHGYFDLDDALFYRLYKTTLNLC
;
A
#
# COMPACT_ATOMS: atom_id res chain seq x y z
N MET A 1 -6.24 17.48 -20.05
CA MET A 1 -5.73 16.42 -19.21
C MET A 1 -4.66 16.95 -18.27
N GLN A 2 -4.79 16.63 -17.00
CA GLN A 2 -3.94 17.24 -15.96
C GLN A 2 -2.47 16.82 -16.06
N LEU A 3 -2.18 15.69 -16.70
CA LEU A 3 -0.81 15.22 -16.87
C LEU A 3 0.09 16.16 -17.66
N GLN A 4 -0.51 17.10 -18.42
CA GLN A 4 0.26 18.02 -19.25
C GLN A 4 0.89 19.17 -18.45
N SER A 5 0.41 19.39 -17.22
CA SER A 5 0.99 20.42 -16.35
C SER A 5 2.34 19.93 -15.81
N SER A 6 3.39 20.75 -15.92
CA SER A 6 4.70 20.39 -15.37
C SER A 6 4.65 20.23 -13.86
N GLU A 7 3.86 21.06 -13.18
CA GLU A 7 3.64 20.94 -11.73
C GLU A 7 2.97 19.61 -11.41
N ASN A 8 1.96 19.22 -12.19
CA ASN A 8 1.24 17.97 -11.97
C ASN A 8 2.15 16.77 -12.22
N ILE A 9 3.01 16.83 -13.23
CA ILE A 9 3.98 15.77 -13.51
C ILE A 9 4.95 15.61 -12.34
N GLU A 10 5.42 16.72 -11.77
CA GLU A 10 6.32 16.68 -10.62
C GLU A 10 5.64 16.04 -9.42
N ILE A 11 4.39 16.41 -9.13
CA ILE A 11 3.63 15.82 -8.02
C ILE A 11 3.44 14.32 -8.24
N LEU A 12 3.08 13.91 -9.45
CA LEU A 12 2.90 12.50 -9.75
C LEU A 12 4.21 11.71 -9.61
N SER A 13 5.31 12.28 -10.09
CA SER A 13 6.62 11.64 -10.00
C SER A 13 7.03 11.44 -8.52
N ASN A 14 6.85 12.47 -7.71
CA ASN A 14 7.17 12.39 -6.28
C ASN A 14 6.28 11.38 -5.57
N THR A 15 5.00 11.33 -5.93
CA THR A 15 4.05 10.39 -5.33
C THR A 15 4.42 8.96 -5.68
N LEU A 16 4.78 8.69 -6.93
CA LEU A 16 5.21 7.36 -7.37
C LEU A 16 6.50 6.94 -6.67
N PHE A 17 7.44 7.87 -6.49
CA PHE A 17 8.68 7.60 -5.76
C PHE A 17 8.39 7.20 -4.32
N ASN A 18 7.47 7.90 -3.66
CA ASN A 18 7.08 7.60 -2.29
C ASN A 18 6.40 6.22 -2.17
N ILE A 19 5.56 5.88 -3.14
CA ILE A 19 4.92 4.56 -3.19
C ILE A 19 5.99 3.47 -3.31
N ARG A 20 6.92 3.64 -4.24
CA ARG A 20 7.99 2.67 -4.47
C ARG A 20 8.85 2.48 -3.23
N THR A 21 9.25 3.59 -2.59
CA THR A 21 10.05 3.55 -1.38
C THR A 21 9.32 2.82 -0.26
N SER A 22 8.03 3.10 -0.10
CA SER A 22 7.21 2.44 0.94
C SER A 22 7.08 0.95 0.69
N ILE A 23 6.89 0.55 -0.56
CA ILE A 23 6.80 -0.88 -0.91
C ILE A 23 8.11 -1.60 -0.60
N LEU A 24 9.24 -0.99 -0.94
CA LEU A 24 10.55 -1.58 -0.66
C LEU A 24 10.79 -1.73 0.84
N LEU A 25 10.35 -0.74 1.64
CA LEU A 25 10.44 -0.83 3.10
C LEU A 25 9.56 -1.95 3.64
N LEU A 26 8.34 -2.09 3.14
CA LEU A 26 7.45 -3.16 3.56
C LEU A 26 8.07 -4.53 3.27
N GLN A 27 8.67 -4.69 2.10
CA GLN A 27 9.32 -5.95 1.74
C GLN A 27 10.52 -6.23 2.65
N GLU A 28 11.29 -5.20 2.99
CA GLU A 28 12.43 -5.35 3.88
C GLU A 28 12.00 -5.69 5.30
N TRP A 29 11.00 -4.97 5.82
CA TRP A 29 10.52 -5.17 7.19
C TRP A 29 9.90 -6.55 7.41
N ASN A 30 9.34 -7.12 6.37
CA ASN A 30 8.62 -8.40 6.47
C ASN A 30 9.38 -9.56 5.86
N LYS A 31 10.65 -9.37 5.61
CA LYS A 31 11.51 -10.42 5.07
C LYS A 31 11.50 -11.61 6.03
N GLY A 32 11.13 -12.78 5.50
CA GLY A 32 11.05 -13.99 6.31
C GLY A 32 9.72 -14.23 7.01
N VAL A 33 8.79 -13.29 6.97
CA VAL A 33 7.44 -13.51 7.52
C VAL A 33 6.70 -14.47 6.61
N VAL A 34 6.22 -15.58 7.16
CA VAL A 34 5.55 -16.64 6.41
C VAL A 34 4.07 -16.80 6.75
N SER A 35 3.60 -16.16 7.82
CA SER A 35 2.18 -16.21 8.18
C SER A 35 1.81 -14.98 9.01
N SER A 36 0.51 -14.68 9.05
CA SER A 36 -0.01 -13.56 9.84
C SER A 36 0.18 -13.74 11.33
N ASP A 37 0.34 -14.99 11.77
CA ASP A 37 0.56 -15.29 13.20
C ASP A 37 1.79 -14.57 13.73
N GLU A 38 2.82 -14.41 12.91
CA GLU A 38 4.07 -13.75 13.32
C GLU A 38 3.85 -12.28 13.65
N TRP A 39 2.76 -11.69 13.16
CA TRP A 39 2.42 -10.30 13.45
C TRP A 39 1.64 -10.14 14.76
N VAL A 40 1.11 -11.22 15.32
CA VAL A 40 0.25 -11.13 16.52
C VAL A 40 0.77 -11.93 17.69
N ASP A 41 1.75 -12.81 17.48
CA ASP A 41 2.25 -13.72 18.51
C ASP A 41 3.23 -13.09 19.50
N SER A 42 3.76 -11.91 19.18
CA SER A 42 4.76 -11.26 20.03
C SER A 42 4.62 -9.75 19.97
N SER A 43 5.18 -9.07 20.95
CA SER A 43 5.24 -7.60 20.96
C SER A 43 5.99 -7.07 19.73
N SER A 44 7.09 -7.71 19.38
CA SER A 44 7.90 -7.36 18.22
C SER A 44 7.09 -7.53 16.92
N GLY A 45 6.34 -8.62 16.80
CA GLY A 45 5.48 -8.85 15.65
C GLY A 45 4.35 -7.84 15.55
N MET A 46 3.73 -7.50 16.67
CA MET A 46 2.67 -6.51 16.72
C MET A 46 3.18 -5.12 16.32
N GLN A 47 4.40 -4.78 16.72
CA GLN A 47 5.04 -3.54 16.31
C GLN A 47 5.24 -3.52 14.79
N LYS A 48 5.65 -4.63 14.23
CA LYS A 48 5.83 -4.78 12.78
C LYS A 48 4.50 -4.61 12.05
N LEU A 49 3.44 -5.22 12.56
CA LEU A 49 2.11 -5.09 11.97
C LEU A 49 1.65 -3.63 11.98
N ALA A 50 1.83 -2.94 13.10
CA ALA A 50 1.45 -1.53 13.20
C ALA A 50 2.21 -0.66 12.19
N ALA A 51 3.51 -0.90 12.03
CA ALA A 51 4.33 -0.19 11.06
C ALA A 51 3.86 -0.50 9.63
N ASN A 52 3.55 -1.76 9.34
CA ASN A 52 3.02 -2.16 8.04
C ASN A 52 1.72 -1.41 7.73
N CYS A 53 0.82 -1.35 8.69
CA CYS A 53 -0.47 -0.68 8.51
C CYS A 53 -0.29 0.80 8.21
N MET A 54 0.63 1.45 8.89
CA MET A 54 0.92 2.86 8.66
C MET A 54 1.37 3.11 7.21
N LEU A 55 2.31 2.30 6.73
CA LEU A 55 2.81 2.47 5.36
C LEU A 55 1.75 2.11 4.31
N ILE A 56 0.98 1.05 4.56
CA ILE A 56 -0.07 0.64 3.61
C ILE A 56 -1.15 1.70 3.52
N GLU A 57 -1.51 2.33 4.64
CA GLU A 57 -2.44 3.44 4.63
C GLU A 57 -1.88 4.61 3.80
N ALA A 58 -0.60 4.91 3.98
CA ALA A 58 0.07 5.97 3.21
C ALA A 58 0.10 5.64 1.71
N ILE A 59 0.38 4.39 1.36
CA ILE A 59 0.36 3.95 -0.04
C ILE A 59 -1.04 4.11 -0.62
N GLY A 60 -2.07 3.68 0.10
CA GLY A 60 -3.45 3.80 -0.34
C GLY A 60 -3.87 5.24 -0.58
N GLU A 61 -3.47 6.15 0.31
CA GLU A 61 -3.73 7.57 0.14
C GLU A 61 -3.00 8.12 -1.09
N ALA A 62 -1.76 7.68 -1.31
CA ALA A 62 -0.98 8.09 -2.48
C ALA A 62 -1.62 7.61 -3.78
N VAL A 63 -2.13 6.38 -3.80
CA VAL A 63 -2.82 5.83 -4.97
C VAL A 63 -4.08 6.64 -5.28
N LYS A 64 -4.84 7.01 -4.25
CA LYS A 64 -6.04 7.85 -4.42
C LYS A 64 -5.67 9.22 -4.97
N LYS A 65 -4.56 9.76 -4.55
CA LYS A 65 -4.05 11.04 -5.06
C LYS A 65 -3.72 10.95 -6.55
N ILE A 66 -3.10 9.85 -6.97
CA ILE A 66 -2.81 9.61 -8.38
C ILE A 66 -4.10 9.49 -9.18
N GLU A 67 -5.06 8.71 -8.67
CA GLU A 67 -6.36 8.56 -9.33
C GLU A 67 -7.02 9.93 -9.54
N LYS A 68 -7.02 10.76 -8.50
CA LYS A 68 -7.65 12.08 -8.55
C LYS A 68 -6.97 13.00 -9.57
N ARG A 69 -5.65 12.91 -9.69
CA ARG A 69 -4.89 13.81 -10.56
C ARG A 69 -4.76 13.31 -11.99
N ALA A 70 -4.70 12.01 -12.20
CA ALA A 70 -4.41 11.40 -13.50
C ALA A 70 -5.47 10.43 -13.97
N GLY A 71 -6.40 10.02 -13.09
CA GLY A 71 -7.48 9.10 -13.42
C GLY A 71 -7.05 7.64 -13.36
N MET A 72 -8.07 6.75 -13.36
CA MET A 72 -7.83 5.31 -13.35
C MET A 72 -7.10 4.84 -14.61
N ASP A 73 -7.25 5.54 -15.72
CA ASP A 73 -6.58 5.17 -16.96
C ASP A 73 -5.06 5.18 -16.79
N PHE A 74 -4.56 6.14 -16.01
CA PHE A 74 -3.12 6.21 -15.69
C PHE A 74 -2.68 4.99 -14.88
N LEU A 75 -3.44 4.62 -13.84
CA LEU A 75 -3.15 3.46 -13.02
C LEU A 75 -3.24 2.18 -13.85
N ASN A 76 -4.19 2.10 -14.77
CA ASN A 76 -4.40 0.92 -15.61
C ASN A 76 -3.31 0.73 -16.66
N LEU A 77 -2.35 1.64 -16.78
CA LEU A 77 -1.14 1.40 -17.57
C LEU A 77 -0.31 0.27 -16.96
N GLN A 78 -0.54 -0.04 -15.67
CA GLN A 78 0.07 -1.16 -14.98
C GLN A 78 -1.06 -2.08 -14.47
N PRO A 79 -1.77 -2.79 -15.37
CA PRO A 79 -2.96 -3.55 -14.97
C PRO A 79 -2.67 -4.77 -14.11
N GLN A 80 -1.41 -5.22 -14.05
CA GLN A 80 -1.02 -6.34 -13.21
C GLN A 80 -1.04 -5.98 -11.72
N ILE A 81 -1.03 -4.68 -11.39
CA ILE A 81 -1.10 -4.23 -10.01
C ILE A 81 -2.57 -4.08 -9.62
N PRO A 82 -3.01 -4.75 -8.54
CA PRO A 82 -4.42 -4.69 -8.12
C PRO A 82 -4.71 -3.40 -7.35
N TRP A 83 -4.83 -2.30 -8.09
CA TRP A 83 -4.99 -0.96 -7.50
C TRP A 83 -6.19 -0.84 -6.57
N LEU A 84 -7.33 -1.47 -6.93
CA LEU A 84 -8.54 -1.41 -6.10
C LEU A 84 -8.32 -2.15 -4.78
N GLU A 85 -7.57 -3.24 -4.78
CA GLU A 85 -7.24 -3.97 -3.56
C GLU A 85 -6.31 -3.16 -2.67
N VAL A 86 -5.37 -2.42 -3.26
CA VAL A 86 -4.48 -1.52 -2.52
C VAL A 86 -5.32 -0.47 -1.77
N MET A 87 -6.28 0.14 -2.46
CA MET A 87 -7.17 1.12 -1.85
C MET A 87 -8.07 0.47 -0.79
N SER A 88 -8.49 -0.76 -1.01
CA SER A 88 -9.30 -1.52 -0.06
C SER A 88 -8.54 -1.79 1.24
N MET A 89 -7.25 -2.14 1.15
CA MET A 89 -6.42 -2.35 2.34
C MET A 89 -6.36 -1.10 3.19
N ARG A 90 -6.17 0.04 2.55
CA ARG A 90 -6.17 1.33 3.25
C ARG A 90 -7.49 1.56 3.97
N ASN A 91 -8.61 1.24 3.32
CA ASN A 91 -9.93 1.44 3.90
C ASN A 91 -10.15 0.53 5.11
N HIS A 92 -9.68 -0.70 5.06
CA HIS A 92 -9.76 -1.63 6.19
C HIS A 92 -9.02 -1.08 7.41
N ILE A 93 -7.82 -0.56 7.21
CA ILE A 93 -7.01 0.00 8.29
C ILE A 93 -7.67 1.26 8.85
N ALA A 94 -8.12 2.15 7.98
CA ALA A 94 -8.73 3.42 8.37
C ALA A 94 -10.04 3.22 9.10
N HIS A 95 -10.76 2.12 8.81
CA HIS A 95 -12.04 1.81 9.44
C HIS A 95 -11.88 1.39 10.89
N GLY A 96 -10.78 0.72 11.24
CA GLY A 96 -10.50 0.34 12.62
C GLY A 96 -9.35 -0.64 12.72
N TYR A 97 -8.22 -0.16 13.20
CA TYR A 97 -7.03 -0.99 13.34
C TYR A 97 -7.26 -2.19 14.26
N PHE A 98 -8.00 -1.99 15.35
CA PHE A 98 -8.23 -3.07 16.31
C PHE A 98 -9.19 -4.14 15.80
N ASP A 99 -9.94 -3.85 14.76
CA ASP A 99 -10.86 -4.79 14.12
C ASP A 99 -10.25 -5.41 12.86
N LEU A 100 -8.96 -5.22 12.65
CA LEU A 100 -8.27 -5.72 11.48
C LEU A 100 -8.20 -7.24 11.50
N ASP A 101 -8.66 -7.87 10.40
CA ASP A 101 -8.47 -9.31 10.18
C ASP A 101 -7.06 -9.52 9.67
N ASP A 102 -6.16 -9.97 10.54
CA ASP A 102 -4.74 -10.13 10.21
C ASP A 102 -4.51 -11.17 9.10
N ALA A 103 -5.31 -12.23 9.05
CA ALA A 103 -5.17 -13.26 8.02
C ALA A 103 -5.57 -12.71 6.65
N LEU A 104 -6.69 -11.97 6.57
CA LEU A 104 -7.10 -11.33 5.33
C LEU A 104 -6.08 -10.29 4.90
N PHE A 105 -5.61 -9.49 5.85
CA PHE A 105 -4.59 -8.46 5.60
C PHE A 105 -3.31 -9.09 5.04
N TYR A 106 -2.85 -10.19 5.62
CA TYR A 106 -1.66 -10.89 5.15
C TYR A 106 -1.83 -11.38 3.71
N ARG A 107 -2.99 -11.94 3.39
CA ARG A 107 -3.28 -12.43 2.03
C ARG A 107 -3.26 -11.29 1.02
N LEU A 108 -3.89 -10.16 1.34
CA LEU A 108 -3.89 -8.97 0.48
C LEU A 108 -2.48 -8.40 0.35
N TYR A 109 -1.74 -8.37 1.45
CA TYR A 109 -0.35 -7.92 1.46
C TYR A 109 0.50 -8.75 0.50
N LYS A 110 0.42 -10.07 0.58
CA LYS A 110 1.20 -10.96 -0.29
C LYS A 110 0.82 -10.78 -1.75
N THR A 111 -0.47 -10.69 -2.04
CA THR A 111 -0.95 -10.52 -3.41
C THR A 111 -0.48 -9.19 -4.00
N THR A 112 -0.60 -8.12 -3.24
CA THR A 112 -0.28 -6.77 -3.71
C THR A 112 1.22 -6.55 -3.86
N LEU A 113 2.01 -6.92 -2.85
CA LEU A 113 3.43 -6.57 -2.83
C LEU A 113 4.30 -7.53 -3.63
N ASN A 114 3.87 -8.75 -3.85
CA ASN A 114 4.63 -9.70 -4.66
C ASN A 114 4.61 -9.35 -6.15
N LEU A 115 3.70 -8.46 -6.55
CA LEU A 115 3.63 -7.98 -7.94
C LEU A 115 4.52 -6.76 -8.19
N CYS A 116 5.08 -6.21 -7.16
CA CYS A 116 5.99 -5.08 -7.23
C CYS A 116 7.42 -5.53 -7.00
#